data_7b14c6660c2df7d46af9b09e7f41f0c2
#
_entry.id   7b14c6660c2df7d46af9b09e7f41f0c2
#
_cell.length_a   1.000
_cell.length_b   1.000
_cell.length_c   1.000
_cell.angle_alpha   90.00
_cell.angle_beta   90.00
_cell.angle_gamma   90.00
#
_symmetry.space_group_name_H-M   'P 1'
#
loop_
_entity.id
_entity.type
_entity.pdbx_description
1 polymer ?
#
loop_
_entity_poly.entity_id
_entity_poly.type
_entity_poly.pdbx_seq_one_letter_code
_entity_poly.pdbx_strand_id
1 'polypeptide(L)'
;MGTRRAWWDLARETVDSFDSRDIADLYSVEWAEARDVLVSEHRDAIERERPGWRRELLRASSLLHGLVRRLSPSRRLVVLFVLLGVVFSLVKLVTRGWPADAAGTVFSLLLCTLLLLLLLGLELVDKLRFRDELVMARQLQAELVPQSLPAVPGFELGAFNRVANTVGGDLYEFQPLPDGRLAVLFGDASGHGMAAGLVMAVAHTAWRLQLERDPAPAEVLATLNRVLCRLGSCRTSGPRQFFAGVALLLRPDGSFTAAIAGHPPVLRVDGSGAVAQRFGRGAYPLGIKEGQSYGVEEGRLGSGELLLVHSDGLSEARDAQGREFGDARVLSVLARTAGRTAPEISAALSGEVLAFLGRRPVGDDVSIAVLRRIPA
;
A
#
# COMPACT_ATOMS: atom_id res chain seq x y z
N MET A 1 20.98 -22.30 -32.73
CA MET A 1 19.60 -22.44 -33.31
C MET A 1 18.47 -22.10 -32.30
N GLY A 2 18.71 -22.03 -31.00
CA GLY A 2 17.69 -21.78 -29.98
C GLY A 2 17.17 -20.33 -29.87
N THR A 3 18.03 -19.33 -30.06
CA THR A 3 17.66 -17.90 -29.85
C THR A 3 16.69 -17.35 -30.90
N ARG A 4 16.79 -17.78 -32.17
CA ARG A 4 15.85 -17.33 -33.20
C ARG A 4 14.40 -17.80 -32.94
N ARG A 5 14.22 -19.03 -32.45
CA ARG A 5 12.88 -19.54 -32.08
C ARG A 5 12.30 -18.75 -30.91
N ALA A 6 13.09 -18.47 -29.88
CA ALA A 6 12.63 -17.69 -28.72
C ALA A 6 12.12 -16.29 -29.09
N TRP A 7 12.77 -15.60 -30.04
CA TRP A 7 12.30 -14.29 -30.52
C TRP A 7 10.99 -14.36 -31.32
N TRP A 8 10.81 -15.42 -32.13
CA TRP A 8 9.57 -15.63 -32.87
C TRP A 8 8.42 -16.05 -31.97
N ASP A 9 8.70 -16.84 -30.92
CA ASP A 9 7.72 -17.23 -29.93
C ASP A 9 7.29 -16.02 -29.09
N LEU A 10 8.23 -15.18 -28.65
CA LEU A 10 7.95 -13.93 -27.97
C LEU A 10 7.13 -12.94 -28.84
N ALA A 11 7.49 -12.79 -30.12
CA ALA A 11 6.76 -11.93 -31.03
C ALA A 11 5.32 -12.43 -31.27
N ARG A 12 5.12 -13.75 -31.38
CA ARG A 12 3.79 -14.34 -31.49
C ARG A 12 2.97 -14.13 -30.21
N GLU A 13 3.55 -14.43 -29.06
CA GLU A 13 2.91 -14.25 -27.76
C GLU A 13 2.50 -12.79 -27.55
N THR A 14 3.36 -11.84 -27.95
CA THR A 14 3.05 -10.40 -27.89
C THR A 14 1.91 -10.01 -28.82
N VAL A 15 1.87 -10.54 -30.05
CA VAL A 15 0.80 -10.24 -31.00
C VAL A 15 -0.53 -10.91 -30.61
N ASP A 16 -0.47 -12.15 -30.10
CA ASP A 16 -1.65 -12.91 -29.72
C ASP A 16 -2.26 -12.42 -28.38
N SER A 17 -1.43 -11.85 -27.49
CA SER A 17 -1.89 -11.24 -26.22
C SER A 17 -2.32 -9.78 -26.36
N PHE A 18 -2.08 -9.14 -27.51
CA PHE A 18 -2.32 -7.72 -27.72
C PHE A 18 -3.80 -7.43 -27.96
N ASP A 19 -4.44 -6.73 -26.99
CA ASP A 19 -5.78 -6.15 -27.18
C ASP A 19 -5.65 -4.63 -27.42
N SER A 20 -6.50 -4.10 -28.28
CA SER A 20 -6.60 -2.65 -28.52
C SER A 20 -6.91 -1.86 -27.24
N ARG A 21 -7.42 -2.53 -26.21
CA ARG A 21 -7.65 -1.98 -24.88
C ARG A 21 -6.35 -1.70 -24.13
N ASP A 22 -5.29 -2.48 -24.36
CA ASP A 22 -3.99 -2.29 -23.72
C ASP A 22 -3.37 -0.94 -24.11
N ILE A 23 -3.57 -0.48 -25.35
CA ILE A 23 -3.15 0.86 -25.78
C ILE A 23 -3.99 1.95 -25.09
N ALA A 24 -5.29 1.72 -24.94
CA ALA A 24 -6.18 2.69 -24.29
C ALA A 24 -5.82 2.82 -22.79
N ASP A 25 -5.51 1.73 -22.12
CA ASP A 25 -5.10 1.71 -20.72
C ASP A 25 -3.70 2.32 -20.53
N LEU A 26 -2.74 2.03 -21.41
CA LEU A 26 -1.42 2.67 -21.44
C LEU A 26 -1.54 4.20 -21.55
N TYR A 27 -2.45 4.69 -22.39
CA TYR A 27 -2.60 6.12 -22.66
C TYR A 27 -3.47 6.84 -21.62
N SER A 28 -4.50 6.18 -21.07
CA SER A 28 -5.47 6.81 -20.16
C SER A 28 -5.10 6.68 -18.69
N VAL A 29 -4.44 5.61 -18.29
CA VAL A 29 -4.10 5.33 -16.88
C VAL A 29 -2.60 5.52 -16.64
N GLU A 30 -1.76 4.71 -17.28
CA GLU A 30 -0.32 4.71 -16.99
C GLU A 30 0.38 6.02 -17.37
N TRP A 31 0.03 6.59 -18.55
CA TRP A 31 0.59 7.87 -18.99
C TRP A 31 0.08 9.04 -18.15
N ALA A 32 -1.18 9.01 -17.71
CA ALA A 32 -1.72 10.06 -16.85
C ALA A 32 -1.04 10.09 -15.49
N GLU A 33 -0.85 8.94 -14.86
CA GLU A 33 -0.14 8.81 -13.58
C GLU A 33 1.34 9.23 -13.70
N ALA A 34 2.04 8.73 -14.73
CA ALA A 34 3.43 9.09 -14.97
C ALA A 34 3.59 10.60 -15.21
N ARG A 35 2.70 11.20 -15.99
CA ARG A 35 2.69 12.64 -16.25
C ARG A 35 2.47 13.45 -14.98
N ASP A 36 1.51 13.09 -14.15
CA ASP A 36 1.19 13.82 -12.93
C ASP A 36 2.36 13.76 -11.92
N VAL A 37 3.04 12.63 -11.84
CA VAL A 37 4.25 12.46 -11.03
C VAL A 37 5.43 13.27 -11.58
N LEU A 38 5.63 13.34 -12.89
CA LEU A 38 6.75 14.06 -13.51
C LEU A 38 6.54 15.57 -13.53
N VAL A 39 5.31 16.05 -13.58
CA VAL A 39 4.94 17.48 -13.67
C VAL A 39 4.65 18.09 -12.30
N SER A 40 4.55 17.28 -11.24
CA SER A 40 4.14 17.72 -9.89
C SER A 40 4.90 18.93 -9.37
N GLU A 41 6.21 19.03 -9.59
CA GLU A 41 7.05 20.15 -9.13
C GLU A 41 6.77 21.48 -9.87
N HIS A 42 6.17 21.44 -11.07
CA HIS A 42 5.95 22.63 -11.91
C HIS A 42 4.47 22.89 -12.19
N ARG A 43 3.57 22.21 -11.48
CA ARG A 43 2.12 22.27 -11.70
C ARG A 43 1.59 23.70 -11.63
N ASP A 44 1.98 24.47 -10.61
CA ASP A 44 1.54 25.85 -10.41
C ASP A 44 2.03 26.79 -11.53
N ALA A 45 3.21 26.55 -12.09
CA ALA A 45 3.75 27.35 -13.20
C ALA A 45 2.98 27.08 -14.51
N ILE A 46 2.63 25.82 -14.75
CA ILE A 46 1.87 25.39 -15.94
C ILE A 46 0.41 25.86 -15.87
N GLU A 47 -0.19 25.89 -14.68
CA GLU A 47 -1.57 26.33 -14.49
C GLU A 47 -1.74 27.83 -14.64
N ARG A 48 -0.70 28.64 -14.33
CA ARG A 48 -0.70 30.10 -14.49
C ARG A 48 -0.57 30.57 -15.94
N GLU A 49 -0.06 29.71 -16.83
CA GLU A 49 0.14 30.06 -18.24
C GLU A 49 -1.15 29.90 -19.05
N ARG A 50 -1.43 30.84 -19.94
CA ARG A 50 -2.60 30.81 -20.83
C ARG A 50 -2.55 29.61 -21.78
N PRO A 51 -3.68 29.01 -22.15
CA PRO A 51 -3.73 27.95 -23.16
C PRO A 51 -3.08 28.37 -24.48
N GLY A 52 -2.09 27.59 -24.96
CA GLY A 52 -1.37 27.88 -26.18
C GLY A 52 -0.06 27.10 -26.28
N TRP A 53 0.68 27.31 -27.38
CA TRP A 53 1.93 26.60 -27.66
C TRP A 53 3.00 26.76 -26.56
N ARG A 54 3.03 27.90 -25.84
CA ARG A 54 3.93 28.15 -24.70
C ARG A 54 3.64 27.22 -23.53
N ARG A 55 2.37 26.99 -23.22
CA ARG A 55 1.96 26.04 -22.17
C ARG A 55 2.35 24.60 -22.51
N GLU A 56 2.25 24.22 -23.80
CA GLU A 56 2.68 22.87 -24.25
C GLU A 56 4.20 22.73 -24.21
N LEU A 57 4.96 23.77 -24.57
CA LEU A 57 6.42 23.78 -24.40
C LEU A 57 6.83 23.69 -22.93
N LEU A 58 6.16 24.41 -22.04
CA LEU A 58 6.42 24.31 -20.58
C LEU A 58 6.10 22.90 -20.06
N ARG A 59 5.01 22.29 -20.51
CA ARG A 59 4.71 20.90 -20.17
C ARG A 59 5.79 19.94 -20.65
N ALA A 60 6.17 20.02 -21.90
CA ALA A 60 7.21 19.17 -22.47
C ALA A 60 8.56 19.35 -21.77
N SER A 61 8.95 20.60 -21.47
CA SER A 61 10.19 20.89 -20.74
C SER A 61 10.13 20.38 -19.30
N SER A 62 8.98 20.48 -18.62
CA SER A 62 8.79 19.98 -17.26
C SER A 62 8.82 18.46 -17.20
N LEU A 63 8.22 17.77 -18.16
CA LEU A 63 8.30 16.31 -18.31
C LEU A 63 9.76 15.87 -18.52
N LEU A 64 10.47 16.52 -19.44
CA LEU A 64 11.89 16.22 -19.71
C LEU A 64 12.75 16.50 -18.47
N HIS A 65 12.54 17.63 -17.81
CA HIS A 65 13.25 17.98 -16.57
C HIS A 65 12.98 16.96 -15.46
N GLY A 66 11.71 16.60 -15.22
CA GLY A 66 11.34 15.60 -14.23
C GLY A 66 11.95 14.23 -14.50
N LEU A 67 11.99 13.82 -15.78
CA LEU A 67 12.64 12.57 -16.21
C LEU A 67 14.16 12.62 -15.96
N VAL A 68 14.83 13.66 -16.45
CA VAL A 68 16.29 13.80 -16.34
C VAL A 68 16.73 13.91 -14.88
N ARG A 69 15.96 14.60 -14.03
CA ARG A 69 16.28 14.79 -12.62
C ARG A 69 16.29 13.48 -11.82
N ARG A 70 15.51 12.49 -12.24
CA ARG A 70 15.44 11.16 -11.61
C ARG A 70 16.57 10.22 -12.01
N LEU A 71 17.27 10.55 -13.12
CA LEU A 71 18.43 9.78 -13.56
C LEU A 71 19.65 10.04 -12.66
N SER A 72 20.52 9.05 -12.53
CA SER A 72 21.83 9.21 -11.90
C SER A 72 22.68 10.27 -12.63
N PRO A 73 23.62 10.95 -11.97
CA PRO A 73 24.44 12.00 -12.60
C PRO A 73 25.13 11.56 -13.90
N SER A 74 25.66 10.33 -13.94
CA SER A 74 26.28 9.76 -15.13
C SER A 74 25.31 9.58 -16.29
N ARG A 75 24.08 9.12 -16.01
CA ARG A 75 23.05 8.95 -17.02
C ARG A 75 22.51 10.28 -17.57
N ARG A 76 22.50 11.33 -16.74
CA ARG A 76 22.17 12.71 -17.18
C ARG A 76 23.14 13.19 -18.25
N LEU A 77 24.44 12.90 -18.11
CA LEU A 77 25.45 13.23 -19.12
C LEU A 77 25.19 12.52 -20.45
N VAL A 78 24.78 11.25 -20.41
CA VAL A 78 24.39 10.50 -21.63
C VAL A 78 23.21 11.17 -22.32
N VAL A 79 22.16 11.52 -21.58
CA VAL A 79 20.97 12.22 -22.14
C VAL A 79 21.38 13.57 -22.75
N LEU A 80 22.20 14.33 -22.05
CA LEU A 80 22.70 15.63 -22.57
C LEU A 80 23.49 15.45 -23.87
N PHE A 81 24.37 14.44 -23.93
CA PHE A 81 25.15 14.14 -25.12
C PHE A 81 24.25 13.75 -26.30
N VAL A 82 23.24 12.92 -26.05
CA VAL A 82 22.23 12.52 -27.04
C VAL A 82 21.45 13.74 -27.56
N LEU A 83 20.98 14.61 -26.66
CA LEU A 83 20.25 15.82 -27.04
C LEU A 83 21.11 16.76 -27.91
N LEU A 84 22.36 16.97 -27.54
CA LEU A 84 23.31 17.77 -28.33
C LEU A 84 23.59 17.13 -29.69
N GLY A 85 23.72 15.80 -29.76
CA GLY A 85 23.91 15.07 -31.01
C GLY A 85 22.72 15.19 -31.95
N VAL A 86 21.49 15.09 -31.42
CA VAL A 86 20.26 15.28 -32.20
C VAL A 86 20.17 16.72 -32.72
N VAL A 87 20.37 17.72 -31.86
CA VAL A 87 20.35 19.15 -32.26
C VAL A 87 21.39 19.41 -33.32
N PHE A 88 22.62 18.92 -33.13
CA PHE A 88 23.70 19.08 -34.13
C PHE A 88 23.35 18.45 -35.48
N SER A 89 22.74 17.25 -35.46
CA SER A 89 22.27 16.55 -36.68
C SER A 89 21.18 17.34 -37.39
N LEU A 90 20.23 17.92 -36.64
CA LEU A 90 19.17 18.77 -37.20
C LEU A 90 19.72 20.07 -37.81
N VAL A 91 20.63 20.73 -37.11
CA VAL A 91 21.28 21.95 -37.63
C VAL A 91 22.05 21.65 -38.92
N LYS A 92 22.81 20.56 -38.98
CA LYS A 92 23.48 20.12 -40.21
C LYS A 92 22.47 19.87 -41.36
N LEU A 93 21.38 19.19 -41.10
CA LEU A 93 20.36 18.93 -42.11
C LEU A 93 19.76 20.21 -42.68
N VAL A 94 19.51 21.20 -41.84
CA VAL A 94 18.93 22.49 -42.26
C VAL A 94 19.94 23.36 -43.00
N THR A 95 21.22 23.39 -42.58
CA THR A 95 22.21 24.31 -43.12
C THR A 95 22.95 23.80 -44.34
N ARG A 96 23.18 22.49 -44.46
CA ARG A 96 23.95 21.87 -45.57
C ARG A 96 23.15 21.05 -46.54
N GLY A 97 21.87 20.78 -46.25
CA GLY A 97 20.99 19.90 -47.02
C GLY A 97 21.38 18.40 -46.96
N TRP A 98 20.44 17.53 -47.40
CA TRP A 98 20.57 16.07 -47.27
C TRP A 98 21.75 15.44 -48.03
N PRO A 99 22.15 15.86 -49.25
CA PRO A 99 23.13 15.09 -50.02
C PRO A 99 24.60 15.25 -49.55
N ALA A 100 24.98 16.37 -48.93
CA ALA A 100 26.38 16.72 -48.69
C ALA A 100 27.02 15.97 -47.49
N ASP A 101 26.21 15.45 -46.52
CA ASP A 101 26.77 14.79 -45.32
C ASP A 101 25.79 13.73 -44.73
N ALA A 102 25.06 13.03 -45.61
CA ALA A 102 24.04 12.04 -45.20
C ALA A 102 24.64 10.94 -44.32
N ALA A 103 25.84 10.44 -44.67
CA ALA A 103 26.49 9.35 -43.92
C ALA A 103 26.84 9.78 -42.47
N GLY A 104 27.38 10.98 -42.26
CA GLY A 104 27.71 11.48 -40.94
C GLY A 104 26.47 11.77 -40.09
N THR A 105 25.40 12.25 -40.71
CA THR A 105 24.12 12.47 -39.99
C THR A 105 23.47 11.18 -39.58
N VAL A 106 23.43 10.17 -40.49
CA VAL A 106 22.92 8.83 -40.18
C VAL A 106 23.74 8.16 -39.08
N PHE A 107 25.08 8.23 -39.13
CA PHE A 107 25.94 7.71 -38.09
C PHE A 107 25.67 8.35 -36.73
N SER A 108 25.56 9.68 -36.67
CA SER A 108 25.25 10.40 -35.45
C SER A 108 23.89 9.97 -34.85
N LEU A 109 22.84 9.85 -35.67
CA LEU A 109 21.53 9.41 -35.23
C LEU A 109 21.54 7.94 -34.76
N LEU A 110 22.27 7.05 -35.44
CA LEU A 110 22.43 5.67 -35.01
C LEU A 110 23.16 5.59 -33.67
N LEU A 111 24.20 6.38 -33.46
CA LEU A 111 24.92 6.46 -32.20
C LEU A 111 24.00 6.97 -31.08
N CYS A 112 23.24 8.03 -31.33
CA CYS A 112 22.25 8.56 -30.38
C CYS A 112 21.20 7.49 -30.02
N THR A 113 20.69 6.78 -31.01
CA THR A 113 19.72 5.69 -30.79
C THR A 113 20.33 4.55 -29.95
N LEU A 114 21.56 4.15 -30.24
CA LEU A 114 22.27 3.12 -29.47
C LEU A 114 22.47 3.54 -28.01
N LEU A 115 22.85 4.81 -27.78
CA LEU A 115 23.01 5.35 -26.41
C LEU A 115 21.68 5.41 -25.67
N LEU A 116 20.57 5.74 -26.33
CA LEU A 116 19.23 5.72 -25.73
C LEU A 116 18.80 4.29 -25.38
N LEU A 117 19.05 3.31 -26.27
CA LEU A 117 18.75 1.90 -26.00
C LEU A 117 19.58 1.37 -24.83
N LEU A 118 20.86 1.75 -24.76
CA LEU A 118 21.73 1.41 -23.62
C LEU A 118 21.17 2.01 -22.33
N LEU A 119 20.81 3.29 -22.36
CA LEU A 119 20.23 3.97 -21.20
C LEU A 119 18.93 3.28 -20.74
N LEU A 120 18.05 2.98 -21.68
CA LEU A 120 16.80 2.26 -21.40
C LEU A 120 17.07 0.87 -20.79
N GLY A 121 18.06 0.15 -21.32
CA GLY A 121 18.46 -1.15 -20.79
C GLY A 121 18.97 -1.06 -19.34
N LEU A 122 19.79 -0.05 -19.03
CA LEU A 122 20.28 0.18 -17.68
C LEU A 122 19.15 0.56 -16.71
N GLU A 123 18.19 1.40 -17.13
CA GLU A 123 17.01 1.73 -16.32
C GLU A 123 16.12 0.50 -16.08
N LEU A 124 15.95 -0.32 -17.11
CA LEU A 124 15.16 -1.55 -16.97
C LEU A 124 15.81 -2.53 -15.98
N VAL A 125 17.13 -2.71 -16.05
CA VAL A 125 17.86 -3.57 -15.09
C VAL A 125 17.70 -3.07 -13.67
N ASP A 126 17.83 -1.76 -13.43
CA ASP A 126 17.65 -1.19 -12.08
C ASP A 126 16.20 -1.36 -11.59
N LYS A 127 15.20 -1.17 -12.48
CA LYS A 127 13.79 -1.40 -12.15
C LYS A 127 13.51 -2.87 -11.79
N LEU A 128 14.11 -3.80 -12.52
CA LEU A 128 13.98 -5.24 -12.24
C LEU A 128 14.61 -5.59 -10.89
N ARG A 129 15.83 -5.12 -10.59
CA ARG A 129 16.49 -5.34 -9.29
C ARG A 129 15.64 -4.79 -8.14
N PHE A 130 15.14 -3.56 -8.26
CA PHE A 130 14.28 -2.97 -7.24
C PHE A 130 12.99 -3.77 -7.04
N ARG A 131 12.42 -4.30 -8.12
CA ARG A 131 11.25 -5.19 -8.05
C ARG A 131 11.56 -6.48 -7.29
N ASP A 132 12.72 -7.09 -7.53
CA ASP A 132 13.13 -8.32 -6.85
C ASP A 132 13.33 -8.08 -5.34
N GLU A 133 13.91 -6.94 -4.95
CA GLU A 133 14.03 -6.54 -3.54
C GLU A 133 12.66 -6.36 -2.88
N LEU A 134 11.70 -5.75 -3.57
CA LEU A 134 10.33 -5.61 -3.08
C LEU A 134 9.61 -6.96 -2.93
N VAL A 135 9.84 -7.90 -3.84
CA VAL A 135 9.29 -9.27 -3.74
C VAL A 135 9.83 -9.98 -2.52
N MET A 136 11.15 -9.87 -2.24
CA MET A 136 11.74 -10.41 -1.02
C MET A 136 11.16 -9.77 0.25
N ALA A 137 11.00 -8.45 0.26
CA ALA A 137 10.40 -7.75 1.39
C ALA A 137 8.94 -8.20 1.63
N ARG A 138 8.18 -8.42 0.56
CA ARG A 138 6.83 -8.98 0.64
C ARG A 138 6.81 -10.39 1.24
N GLN A 139 7.76 -11.24 0.85
CA GLN A 139 7.87 -12.59 1.41
C GLN A 139 8.14 -12.54 2.92
N LEU A 140 9.09 -11.71 3.37
CA LEU A 140 9.37 -11.51 4.80
C LEU A 140 8.15 -10.95 5.54
N GLN A 141 7.44 -10.00 4.94
CA GLN A 141 6.22 -9.46 5.54
C GLN A 141 5.12 -10.51 5.67
N ALA A 142 4.96 -11.39 4.66
CA ALA A 142 3.97 -12.46 4.70
C ALA A 142 4.22 -13.46 5.85
N GLU A 143 5.45 -13.57 6.34
CA GLU A 143 5.80 -14.38 7.51
C GLU A 143 5.39 -13.71 8.84
N LEU A 144 5.21 -12.37 8.84
CA LEU A 144 4.78 -11.63 10.03
C LEU A 144 3.25 -11.66 10.23
N VAL A 145 2.48 -11.95 9.19
CA VAL A 145 1.02 -12.07 9.27
C VAL A 145 0.65 -13.55 9.42
N PRO A 146 -0.26 -13.91 10.35
CA PRO A 146 -0.64 -15.30 10.58
C PRO A 146 -1.14 -15.99 9.30
N GLN A 147 -0.50 -17.09 8.92
CA GLN A 147 -0.95 -17.93 7.79
C GLN A 147 -2.19 -18.77 8.16
N SER A 148 -2.39 -19.01 9.45
CA SER A 148 -3.55 -19.69 9.99
C SER A 148 -3.96 -19.08 11.32
N LEU A 149 -5.26 -19.01 11.57
CA LEU A 149 -5.79 -18.51 12.83
C LEU A 149 -5.68 -19.59 13.91
N PRO A 150 -5.26 -19.23 15.13
CA PRO A 150 -5.18 -20.20 16.23
C PRO A 150 -6.58 -20.66 16.68
N ALA A 151 -6.67 -21.90 17.14
CA ALA A 151 -7.84 -22.36 17.84
C ALA A 151 -7.83 -21.79 19.26
N VAL A 152 -8.91 -21.10 19.65
CA VAL A 152 -9.04 -20.46 20.97
C VAL A 152 -10.32 -20.95 21.63
N PRO A 153 -10.25 -21.62 22.79
CA PRO A 153 -11.44 -22.10 23.47
C PRO A 153 -12.44 -20.97 23.74
N GLY A 154 -13.69 -21.19 23.36
CA GLY A 154 -14.78 -20.22 23.54
C GLY A 154 -14.81 -19.07 22.54
N PHE A 155 -13.90 -19.02 21.58
CA PHE A 155 -13.89 -18.02 20.51
C PHE A 155 -13.71 -18.65 19.15
N GLU A 156 -14.36 -18.07 18.18
CA GLU A 156 -14.19 -18.34 16.76
C GLU A 156 -13.60 -17.10 16.10
N LEU A 157 -12.57 -17.30 15.29
CA LEU A 157 -11.82 -16.22 14.67
C LEU A 157 -12.04 -16.24 13.15
N GLY A 158 -12.19 -15.07 12.56
CA GLY A 158 -12.20 -14.85 11.12
C GLY A 158 -11.29 -13.67 10.78
N ALA A 159 -10.48 -13.80 9.76
CA ALA A 159 -9.63 -12.70 9.32
C ALA A 159 -9.54 -12.65 7.80
N PHE A 160 -9.27 -11.46 7.29
CA PHE A 160 -8.98 -11.20 5.88
C PHE A 160 -7.95 -10.10 5.80
N ASN A 161 -7.03 -10.23 4.85
CA ASN A 161 -6.07 -9.19 4.52
C ASN A 161 -5.88 -9.16 3.00
N ARG A 162 -5.90 -7.97 2.43
CA ARG A 162 -5.55 -7.71 1.04
C ARG A 162 -4.71 -6.46 0.95
N VAL A 163 -3.46 -6.67 0.59
CA VAL A 163 -2.48 -5.60 0.42
C VAL A 163 -2.73 -4.85 -0.90
N ALA A 164 -2.74 -3.53 -0.84
CA ALA A 164 -2.92 -2.65 -2.00
C ALA A 164 -1.66 -2.59 -2.88
N ASN A 165 -0.50 -2.60 -2.26
CA ASN A 165 0.81 -2.49 -2.90
C ASN A 165 1.63 -3.77 -2.76
N THR A 166 2.88 -3.76 -3.25
CA THR A 166 3.78 -4.91 -3.12
C THR A 166 4.07 -5.25 -1.65
N VAL A 167 4.20 -4.23 -0.79
CA VAL A 167 4.40 -4.36 0.66
C VAL A 167 3.31 -3.53 1.33
N GLY A 168 2.55 -4.11 2.25
CA GLY A 168 1.46 -3.46 2.99
C GLY A 168 1.91 -2.86 4.32
N GLY A 169 1.02 -2.07 4.93
CA GLY A 169 1.16 -1.49 6.26
C GLY A 169 0.34 -2.21 7.32
N ASP A 170 -0.71 -2.91 6.91
CA ASP A 170 -1.64 -3.58 7.81
C ASP A 170 -1.01 -4.78 8.52
N LEU A 171 -1.26 -4.85 9.83
CA LEU A 171 -0.85 -5.95 10.69
C LEU A 171 -2.05 -6.42 11.52
N TYR A 172 -2.26 -7.71 11.58
CA TYR A 172 -3.07 -8.32 12.63
C TYR A 172 -2.39 -9.59 13.14
N GLU A 173 -2.53 -9.84 14.43
CA GLU A 173 -2.01 -11.04 15.05
C GLU A 173 -2.88 -11.49 16.23
N PHE A 174 -3.00 -12.81 16.38
CA PHE A 174 -3.76 -13.47 17.43
C PHE A 174 -2.80 -14.38 18.21
N GLN A 175 -2.51 -14.05 19.44
CA GLN A 175 -1.59 -14.82 20.30
C GLN A 175 -2.34 -15.42 21.47
N PRO A 176 -2.62 -16.72 21.44
CA PRO A 176 -3.06 -17.45 22.63
C PRO A 176 -1.99 -17.41 23.73
N LEU A 177 -2.39 -17.10 24.95
CA LEU A 177 -1.52 -17.07 26.12
C LEU A 177 -1.65 -18.38 26.92
N PRO A 178 -0.61 -18.76 27.70
CA PRO A 178 -0.62 -20.01 28.46
C PRO A 178 -1.76 -20.13 29.48
N ASP A 179 -2.31 -19.02 29.95
CA ASP A 179 -3.42 -18.93 30.89
C ASP A 179 -4.81 -18.96 30.22
N GLY A 180 -4.86 -19.24 28.91
CA GLY A 180 -6.10 -19.33 28.13
C GLY A 180 -6.64 -18.00 27.64
N ARG A 181 -5.97 -16.87 27.93
CA ARG A 181 -6.32 -15.57 27.34
C ARG A 181 -5.88 -15.49 25.88
N LEU A 182 -6.50 -14.62 25.12
CA LEU A 182 -6.11 -14.28 23.77
C LEU A 182 -5.67 -12.82 23.70
N ALA A 183 -4.44 -12.59 23.35
CA ALA A 183 -3.93 -11.26 23.02
C ALA A 183 -4.08 -11.03 21.49
N VAL A 184 -4.55 -9.84 21.11
CA VAL A 184 -4.73 -9.45 19.71
C VAL A 184 -4.06 -8.10 19.50
N LEU A 185 -3.28 -8.01 18.44
CA LEU A 185 -2.83 -6.75 17.87
C LEU A 185 -3.46 -6.60 16.49
N PHE A 186 -4.00 -5.43 16.20
CA PHE A 186 -4.48 -5.05 14.88
C PHE A 186 -4.08 -3.61 14.62
N GLY A 187 -3.66 -3.26 13.41
CA GLY A 187 -3.37 -1.88 13.07
C GLY A 187 -2.79 -1.70 11.69
N ASP A 188 -2.59 -0.44 11.35
CA ASP A 188 -2.08 0.04 10.07
C ASP A 188 -0.90 1.01 10.27
N ALA A 189 0.15 0.80 9.48
CA ALA A 189 1.31 1.68 9.43
C ALA A 189 1.10 2.79 8.38
N SER A 190 1.30 4.03 8.80
CA SER A 190 1.13 5.20 7.93
C SER A 190 1.91 5.10 6.62
N GLY A 191 1.25 5.40 5.52
CA GLY A 191 1.82 5.38 4.18
C GLY A 191 1.74 3.98 3.57
N HIS A 192 2.60 3.70 2.58
CA HIS A 192 2.56 2.45 1.82
C HIS A 192 3.97 1.98 1.44
N GLY A 193 4.07 0.74 1.02
CA GLY A 193 5.30 0.16 0.52
C GLY A 193 6.32 -0.14 1.64
N MET A 194 7.62 -0.12 1.31
CA MET A 194 8.70 -0.55 2.19
C MET A 194 8.71 0.17 3.55
N ALA A 195 8.41 1.48 3.56
CA ALA A 195 8.45 2.26 4.81
C ALA A 195 7.36 1.80 5.79
N ALA A 196 6.14 1.57 5.32
CA ALA A 196 5.05 1.03 6.12
C ALA A 196 5.36 -0.40 6.61
N GLY A 197 5.88 -1.26 5.73
CA GLY A 197 6.29 -2.61 6.10
C GLY A 197 7.36 -2.67 7.21
N LEU A 198 8.32 -1.73 7.20
CA LEU A 198 9.32 -1.62 8.28
C LEU A 198 8.69 -1.17 9.60
N VAL A 199 7.77 -0.21 9.58
CA VAL A 199 7.03 0.22 10.80
C VAL A 199 6.22 -0.94 11.36
N MET A 200 5.51 -1.67 10.50
CA MET A 200 4.77 -2.87 10.85
C MET A 200 5.67 -3.94 11.51
N ALA A 201 6.83 -4.24 10.93
CA ALA A 201 7.77 -5.23 11.48
C ALA A 201 8.31 -4.81 12.85
N VAL A 202 8.58 -3.52 13.06
CA VAL A 202 9.00 -2.98 14.37
C VAL A 202 7.86 -3.07 15.37
N ALA A 203 6.63 -2.72 14.99
CA ALA A 203 5.45 -2.83 15.84
C ALA A 203 5.21 -4.30 16.26
N HIS A 204 5.26 -5.23 15.30
CA HIS A 204 5.13 -6.67 15.54
C HIS A 204 6.17 -7.19 16.54
N THR A 205 7.45 -6.86 16.34
CA THR A 205 8.53 -7.30 17.21
C THR A 205 8.37 -6.74 18.62
N ALA A 206 8.07 -5.44 18.74
CA ALA A 206 7.85 -4.79 20.02
C ALA A 206 6.65 -5.40 20.78
N TRP A 207 5.59 -5.72 20.07
CA TRP A 207 4.42 -6.40 20.62
C TRP A 207 4.75 -7.79 21.16
N ARG A 208 5.43 -8.63 20.39
CA ARG A 208 5.84 -9.97 20.83
C ARG A 208 6.66 -9.92 22.13
N LEU A 209 7.65 -9.05 22.18
CA LEU A 209 8.49 -8.87 23.38
C LEU A 209 7.70 -8.33 24.58
N GLN A 210 6.71 -7.46 24.35
CA GLN A 210 5.89 -6.92 25.43
C GLN A 210 4.93 -7.97 26.00
N LEU A 211 4.38 -8.86 25.17
CA LEU A 211 3.50 -9.93 25.65
C LEU A 211 4.19 -10.87 26.65
N GLU A 212 5.50 -11.09 26.53
CA GLU A 212 6.27 -11.92 27.48
C GLU A 212 6.38 -11.26 28.86
N ARG A 213 6.22 -9.94 28.94
CA ARG A 213 6.32 -9.17 30.19
C ARG A 213 4.96 -8.88 30.79
N ASP A 214 4.11 -8.25 30.02
CA ASP A 214 2.77 -7.85 30.40
C ASP A 214 1.89 -7.70 29.14
N PRO A 215 0.84 -8.55 28.99
CA PRO A 215 -0.08 -8.49 27.86
C PRO A 215 -1.18 -7.43 28.02
N ALA A 216 -1.16 -6.58 29.05
CA ALA A 216 -2.16 -5.53 29.24
C ALA A 216 -2.15 -4.56 28.06
N PRO A 217 -3.31 -4.28 27.41
CA PRO A 217 -3.39 -3.50 26.20
C PRO A 217 -2.74 -2.11 26.27
N ALA A 218 -2.89 -1.41 27.40
CA ALA A 218 -2.27 -0.10 27.61
C ALA A 218 -0.74 -0.17 27.62
N GLU A 219 -0.17 -1.18 28.29
CA GLU A 219 1.27 -1.39 28.36
C GLU A 219 1.86 -1.81 27.02
N VAL A 220 1.10 -2.63 26.27
CA VAL A 220 1.43 -2.99 24.89
C VAL A 220 1.55 -1.72 24.05
N LEU A 221 0.49 -0.89 23.98
CA LEU A 221 0.51 0.33 23.16
C LEU A 221 1.54 1.35 23.65
N ALA A 222 1.76 1.48 24.97
CA ALA A 222 2.78 2.37 25.53
C ALA A 222 4.20 1.94 25.11
N THR A 223 4.47 0.64 25.08
CA THR A 223 5.75 0.10 24.64
C THR A 223 5.96 0.30 23.13
N LEU A 224 4.96 -0.03 22.31
CA LEU A 224 5.01 0.20 20.87
C LEU A 224 5.23 1.69 20.57
N ASN A 225 4.50 2.58 21.23
CA ASN A 225 4.66 4.03 21.07
C ASN A 225 6.08 4.49 21.39
N ARG A 226 6.65 4.02 22.50
CA ARG A 226 8.02 4.37 22.90
C ARG A 226 9.04 3.93 21.86
N VAL A 227 8.90 2.72 21.32
CA VAL A 227 9.81 2.18 20.30
C VAL A 227 9.68 2.98 18.99
N LEU A 228 8.46 3.25 18.54
CA LEU A 228 8.21 4.00 17.29
C LEU A 228 8.61 5.48 17.38
N CYS A 229 8.40 6.12 18.52
CA CYS A 229 8.89 7.49 18.74
C CYS A 229 10.42 7.57 18.65
N ARG A 230 11.15 6.59 19.22
CA ARG A 230 12.61 6.51 19.11
C ARG A 230 13.07 6.27 17.67
N LEU A 231 12.39 5.41 16.93
CA LEU A 231 12.67 5.20 15.50
C LEU A 231 12.51 6.49 14.69
N GLY A 232 11.48 7.29 14.99
CA GLY A 232 11.20 8.58 14.34
C GLY A 232 12.12 9.72 14.77
N SER A 233 12.71 9.69 15.97
CA SER A 233 13.55 10.76 16.53
C SER A 233 14.86 10.98 15.79
N CYS A 234 15.35 9.99 15.05
CA CYS A 234 16.57 10.07 14.25
C CYS A 234 16.35 10.71 12.86
N ARG A 235 15.11 11.04 12.49
CA ARG A 235 14.81 11.61 11.15
C ARG A 235 14.96 13.14 11.19
N THR A 236 15.84 13.65 10.35
CA THR A 236 16.07 15.09 10.17
C THR A 236 15.13 15.72 9.14
N SER A 237 14.42 14.91 8.32
CA SER A 237 13.53 15.39 7.26
C SER A 237 12.51 14.33 6.86
N GLY A 238 11.37 14.77 6.34
CA GLY A 238 10.26 13.93 5.85
C GLY A 238 9.12 13.70 6.86
N PRO A 239 7.98 13.15 6.42
CA PRO A 239 6.84 12.89 7.29
C PRO A 239 7.19 11.84 8.35
N ARG A 240 6.67 12.02 9.57
CA ARG A 240 6.79 11.01 10.62
C ARG A 240 5.98 9.79 10.24
N GLN A 241 6.57 8.63 10.41
CA GLN A 241 5.86 7.37 10.30
C GLN A 241 5.18 7.08 11.65
N PHE A 242 3.95 6.61 11.59
CA PHE A 242 3.16 6.25 12.76
C PHE A 242 2.44 4.91 12.53
N PHE A 243 1.89 4.35 13.57
CA PHE A 243 1.09 3.14 13.51
C PHE A 243 -0.23 3.40 14.23
N ALA A 244 -1.34 3.28 13.51
CA ALA A 244 -2.67 3.30 14.08
C ALA A 244 -3.02 1.88 14.53
N GLY A 245 -3.30 1.67 15.83
CA GLY A 245 -3.39 0.30 16.33
C GLY A 245 -4.40 0.09 17.44
N VAL A 246 -4.81 -1.18 17.55
CA VAL A 246 -5.70 -1.73 18.59
C VAL A 246 -4.96 -2.87 19.27
N ALA A 247 -4.93 -2.85 20.58
CA ALA A 247 -4.54 -3.99 21.41
C ALA A 247 -5.76 -4.49 22.19
N LEU A 248 -6.04 -5.79 22.10
CA LEU A 248 -7.13 -6.46 22.82
C LEU A 248 -6.56 -7.58 23.67
N LEU A 249 -7.17 -7.80 24.84
CA LEU A 249 -6.92 -8.96 25.67
C LEU A 249 -8.27 -9.58 26.07
N LEU A 250 -8.58 -10.73 25.49
CA LEU A 250 -9.82 -11.47 25.73
C LEU A 250 -9.57 -12.58 26.74
N ARG A 251 -10.54 -12.83 27.61
CA ARG A 251 -10.53 -13.91 28.60
C ARG A 251 -11.52 -15.01 28.23
N PRO A 252 -11.30 -16.24 28.71
CA PRO A 252 -12.18 -17.38 28.40
C PRO A 252 -13.65 -17.16 28.80
N ASP A 253 -13.93 -16.31 29.80
CA ASP A 253 -15.29 -15.98 30.22
C ASP A 253 -16.02 -14.97 29.31
N GLY A 254 -15.38 -14.52 28.24
CA GLY A 254 -15.88 -13.52 27.30
C GLY A 254 -15.61 -12.07 27.68
N SER A 255 -15.05 -11.79 28.86
CA SER A 255 -14.60 -10.43 29.22
C SER A 255 -13.37 -10.06 28.40
N PHE A 256 -13.26 -8.78 28.06
CA PHE A 256 -12.09 -8.27 27.33
C PHE A 256 -11.73 -6.86 27.78
N THR A 257 -10.49 -6.51 27.55
CA THR A 257 -9.96 -5.16 27.67
C THR A 257 -9.41 -4.72 26.31
N ALA A 258 -9.60 -3.44 25.97
CA ALA A 258 -9.18 -2.84 24.71
C ALA A 258 -8.42 -1.54 24.99
N ALA A 259 -7.36 -1.29 24.22
CA ALA A 259 -6.72 0.02 24.12
C ALA A 259 -6.54 0.35 22.62
N ILE A 260 -6.79 1.60 22.24
CA ILE A 260 -6.86 2.02 20.84
C ILE A 260 -6.05 3.30 20.65
N ALA A 261 -5.21 3.33 19.62
CA ALA A 261 -4.29 4.41 19.30
C ALA A 261 -4.50 4.86 17.85
N GLY A 262 -5.36 5.88 17.64
CA GLY A 262 -5.56 6.49 16.32
C GLY A 262 -6.21 5.59 15.27
N HIS A 263 -6.79 4.47 15.68
CA HIS A 263 -7.39 3.46 14.79
C HIS A 263 -8.93 3.65 14.76
N PRO A 264 -9.63 3.24 13.66
CA PRO A 264 -11.07 3.15 13.64
C PRO A 264 -11.64 2.39 14.84
N PRO A 265 -12.89 2.69 15.28
CA PRO A 265 -13.45 2.06 16.46
C PRO A 265 -13.60 0.55 16.32
N VAL A 266 -13.32 -0.19 17.40
CA VAL A 266 -13.70 -1.60 17.52
C VAL A 266 -15.19 -1.68 17.74
N LEU A 267 -15.89 -2.48 16.94
CA LEU A 267 -17.34 -2.63 17.01
C LEU A 267 -17.70 -3.91 17.77
N ARG A 268 -18.47 -3.77 18.86
CA ARG A 268 -19.16 -4.91 19.44
C ARG A 268 -20.53 -5.06 18.78
N VAL A 269 -20.74 -6.23 18.20
CA VAL A 269 -21.95 -6.56 17.44
C VAL A 269 -22.70 -7.65 18.18
N ASP A 270 -23.99 -7.45 18.38
CA ASP A 270 -24.85 -8.41 19.06
C ASP A 270 -25.27 -9.58 18.14
N GLY A 271 -26.00 -10.56 18.70
CA GLY A 271 -26.46 -11.71 17.96
C GLY A 271 -27.45 -11.43 16.82
N SER A 272 -28.02 -10.21 16.76
CA SER A 272 -28.86 -9.75 15.65
C SER A 272 -28.09 -9.09 14.51
N GLY A 273 -26.77 -8.91 14.68
CA GLY A 273 -25.92 -8.19 13.74
C GLY A 273 -25.95 -6.67 13.90
N ALA A 274 -26.56 -6.15 14.96
CA ALA A 274 -26.57 -4.72 15.28
C ALA A 274 -25.35 -4.34 16.13
N VAL A 275 -24.81 -3.12 15.89
CA VAL A 275 -23.71 -2.60 16.72
C VAL A 275 -24.25 -2.17 18.07
N ALA A 276 -23.91 -2.95 19.09
CA ALA A 276 -24.30 -2.67 20.46
C ALA A 276 -23.39 -1.61 21.13
N GLN A 277 -22.11 -1.57 20.75
CA GLN A 277 -21.15 -0.63 21.33
C GLN A 277 -19.98 -0.38 20.39
N ARG A 278 -19.39 0.82 20.46
CA ARG A 278 -18.15 1.21 19.78
C ARG A 278 -17.12 1.53 20.84
N PHE A 279 -15.92 0.97 20.70
CA PHE A 279 -14.76 1.25 21.54
C PHE A 279 -13.76 2.08 20.73
N GLY A 280 -13.13 3.06 21.37
CA GLY A 280 -12.16 3.94 20.72
C GLY A 280 -12.41 5.39 21.07
N ARG A 281 -11.78 5.85 22.16
CA ARG A 281 -11.75 7.26 22.56
C ARG A 281 -10.50 7.89 21.97
N GLY A 282 -10.67 8.86 21.07
CA GLY A 282 -9.63 9.56 20.33
C GLY A 282 -8.30 9.70 21.05
N ALA A 283 -7.34 8.88 20.68
CA ALA A 283 -5.96 8.94 21.09
C ALA A 283 -5.07 9.09 19.87
N TYR A 284 -3.89 9.68 20.04
CA TYR A 284 -2.94 9.79 18.94
C TYR A 284 -2.45 8.41 18.50
N PRO A 285 -2.19 8.20 17.20
CA PRO A 285 -1.46 7.04 16.71
C PRO A 285 -0.10 6.89 17.41
N LEU A 286 0.43 5.67 17.41
CA LEU A 286 1.72 5.34 17.97
C LEU A 286 2.84 5.96 17.15
N GLY A 287 3.88 6.48 17.81
CA GLY A 287 5.03 7.13 17.14
C GLY A 287 4.87 8.64 16.93
N ILE A 288 3.70 9.22 17.23
CA ILE A 288 3.46 10.67 17.09
C ILE A 288 3.92 11.46 18.31
N LYS A 289 3.52 11.02 19.52
CA LYS A 289 3.76 11.75 20.75
C LYS A 289 4.38 10.83 21.81
N GLU A 290 5.59 11.19 22.25
CA GLU A 290 6.25 10.46 23.31
C GLU A 290 5.52 10.63 24.66
N GLY A 291 5.55 9.58 25.50
CA GLY A 291 4.89 9.60 26.82
C GLY A 291 3.37 9.62 26.79
N GLN A 292 2.75 9.33 25.61
CA GLN A 292 1.30 9.21 25.52
C GLN A 292 0.80 7.99 26.30
N SER A 293 -0.20 8.19 27.14
CA SER A 293 -0.97 7.11 27.78
C SER A 293 -2.19 6.73 26.94
N TYR A 294 -2.51 5.44 26.92
CA TYR A 294 -3.66 4.91 26.19
C TYR A 294 -4.69 4.41 27.19
N GLY A 295 -5.90 4.95 27.11
CA GLY A 295 -7.03 4.55 27.96
C GLY A 295 -7.42 3.11 27.69
N VAL A 296 -7.78 2.38 28.75
CA VAL A 296 -8.34 1.02 28.65
C VAL A 296 -9.86 1.12 28.70
N GLU A 297 -10.51 0.44 27.79
CA GLU A 297 -11.95 0.23 27.77
C GLU A 297 -12.24 -1.25 28.01
N GLU A 298 -13.26 -1.52 28.81
CA GLU A 298 -13.63 -2.89 29.20
C GLU A 298 -14.97 -3.27 28.60
N GLY A 299 -15.13 -4.55 28.27
CA GLY A 299 -16.37 -5.09 27.78
C GLY A 299 -16.50 -6.57 28.03
N ARG A 300 -17.66 -7.10 27.67
CA ARG A 300 -17.94 -8.53 27.73
C ARG A 300 -18.75 -8.95 26.51
N LEU A 301 -18.37 -10.07 25.90
CA LEU A 301 -19.10 -10.69 24.82
C LEU A 301 -20.03 -11.76 25.38
N GLY A 302 -21.31 -11.65 25.09
CA GLY A 302 -22.28 -12.75 25.23
C GLY A 302 -22.09 -13.83 24.17
N SER A 303 -22.73 -14.98 24.38
CA SER A 303 -22.70 -16.04 23.36
C SER A 303 -23.32 -15.55 22.05
N GLY A 304 -22.61 -15.76 20.94
CA GLY A 304 -23.01 -15.31 19.60
C GLY A 304 -22.64 -13.86 19.27
N GLU A 305 -22.24 -13.05 20.25
CA GLU A 305 -21.75 -11.70 20.01
C GLU A 305 -20.30 -11.72 19.47
N LEU A 306 -19.90 -10.66 18.79
CA LEU A 306 -18.56 -10.54 18.21
C LEU A 306 -17.96 -9.15 18.38
N LEU A 307 -16.62 -9.09 18.28
CA LEU A 307 -15.88 -7.87 17.98
C LEU A 307 -15.48 -7.88 16.50
N LEU A 308 -15.72 -6.75 15.82
CA LEU A 308 -15.20 -6.46 14.51
C LEU A 308 -14.14 -5.37 14.63
N VAL A 309 -12.97 -5.65 14.08
CA VAL A 309 -11.88 -4.69 13.87
C VAL A 309 -11.58 -4.65 12.38
N HIS A 310 -11.42 -3.48 11.81
CA HIS A 310 -11.07 -3.33 10.40
C HIS A 310 -10.24 -2.08 10.16
N SER A 311 -9.35 -2.12 9.17
CA SER A 311 -8.62 -0.94 8.72
C SER A 311 -9.55 0.05 7.99
N ASP A 312 -9.13 1.30 7.86
CA ASP A 312 -9.85 2.35 7.12
C ASP A 312 -10.00 2.00 5.63
N GLY A 313 -9.05 1.24 5.06
CA GLY A 313 -9.17 0.76 3.68
C GLY A 313 -10.44 -0.04 3.39
N LEU A 314 -11.12 -0.63 4.40
CA LEU A 314 -12.43 -1.24 4.20
C LEU A 314 -13.51 -0.18 3.97
N SER A 315 -13.62 0.83 4.83
CA SER A 315 -14.66 1.86 4.76
C SER A 315 -14.40 2.90 3.67
N GLU A 316 -13.12 3.20 3.41
CA GLU A 316 -12.69 4.20 2.43
C GLU A 316 -12.48 3.64 1.01
N ALA A 317 -12.66 2.32 0.80
CA ALA A 317 -12.63 1.71 -0.52
C ALA A 317 -13.56 2.43 -1.50
N ARG A 318 -13.06 2.80 -2.70
CA ARG A 318 -13.80 3.64 -3.66
C ARG A 318 -14.12 2.91 -4.96
N ASP A 319 -15.38 3.00 -5.38
CA ASP A 319 -15.86 2.47 -6.65
C ASP A 319 -15.38 3.29 -7.87
N ALA A 320 -15.83 2.89 -9.07
CA ALA A 320 -15.52 3.57 -10.33
C ALA A 320 -16.04 5.03 -10.39
N GLN A 321 -17.03 5.38 -9.58
CA GLN A 321 -17.61 6.71 -9.46
C GLN A 321 -16.99 7.53 -8.33
N GLY A 322 -16.00 6.98 -7.60
CA GLY A 322 -15.34 7.62 -6.48
C GLY A 322 -16.15 7.61 -5.17
N ARG A 323 -17.24 6.84 -5.10
CA ARG A 323 -18.05 6.70 -3.89
C ARG A 323 -17.35 5.75 -2.93
N GLU A 324 -17.35 6.07 -1.65
CA GLU A 324 -16.80 5.20 -0.60
C GLU A 324 -17.73 4.03 -0.28
N PHE A 325 -17.15 2.92 0.14
CA PHE A 325 -17.88 1.75 0.64
C PHE A 325 -18.70 2.16 1.87
N GLY A 326 -18.07 2.79 2.84
CA GLY A 326 -18.67 3.44 3.98
C GLY A 326 -19.20 2.49 5.05
N ASP A 327 -19.31 3.01 6.27
CA ASP A 327 -19.81 2.27 7.44
C ASP A 327 -21.22 1.68 7.22
N ALA A 328 -22.09 2.37 6.48
CA ALA A 328 -23.45 1.89 6.25
C ALA A 328 -23.49 0.52 5.56
N ARG A 329 -22.58 0.27 4.61
CA ARG A 329 -22.47 -1.06 3.97
C ARG A 329 -21.88 -2.10 4.91
N VAL A 330 -20.86 -1.73 5.70
CA VAL A 330 -20.32 -2.63 6.74
C VAL A 330 -21.43 -3.09 7.67
N LEU A 331 -22.23 -2.17 8.19
CA LEU A 331 -23.38 -2.48 9.07
C LEU A 331 -24.43 -3.34 8.37
N SER A 332 -24.72 -3.07 7.10
CA SER A 332 -25.64 -3.87 6.31
C SER A 332 -25.17 -5.33 6.15
N VAL A 333 -23.87 -5.54 5.92
CA VAL A 333 -23.31 -6.90 5.84
C VAL A 333 -23.41 -7.61 7.17
N LEU A 334 -23.07 -6.95 8.28
CA LEU A 334 -23.18 -7.52 9.63
C LEU A 334 -24.60 -7.97 9.94
N ALA A 335 -25.59 -7.14 9.64
CA ALA A 335 -27.02 -7.49 9.83
C ALA A 335 -27.45 -8.71 9.00
N ARG A 336 -27.00 -8.81 7.74
CA ARG A 336 -27.31 -9.95 6.86
C ARG A 336 -26.58 -11.24 7.25
N THR A 337 -25.48 -11.14 7.97
CA THR A 337 -24.65 -12.26 8.41
C THR A 337 -24.82 -12.61 9.88
N ALA A 338 -25.84 -12.05 10.52
CA ALA A 338 -26.19 -12.37 11.90
C ALA A 338 -26.31 -13.89 12.10
N GLY A 339 -25.71 -14.41 13.17
CA GLY A 339 -25.68 -15.83 13.48
C GLY A 339 -24.72 -16.70 12.67
N ARG A 340 -24.04 -16.17 11.65
CA ARG A 340 -23.02 -16.90 10.90
C ARG A 340 -21.71 -17.00 11.68
N THR A 341 -20.82 -17.88 11.21
CA THR A 341 -19.48 -18.08 11.79
C THR A 341 -18.57 -16.87 11.53
N ALA A 342 -17.53 -16.69 12.35
CA ALA A 342 -16.58 -15.60 12.18
C ALA A 342 -15.86 -15.61 10.81
N PRO A 343 -15.42 -16.78 10.29
CA PRO A 343 -14.89 -16.87 8.92
C PRO A 343 -15.90 -16.46 7.85
N GLU A 344 -17.17 -16.87 7.97
CA GLU A 344 -18.22 -16.51 7.00
C GLU A 344 -18.53 -15.00 7.01
N ILE A 345 -18.50 -14.36 8.20
CA ILE A 345 -18.69 -12.91 8.33
C ILE A 345 -17.53 -12.16 7.66
N SER A 346 -16.28 -12.56 7.95
CA SER A 346 -15.11 -11.94 7.33
C SER A 346 -15.09 -12.14 5.81
N ALA A 347 -15.47 -13.33 5.33
CA ALA A 347 -15.61 -13.62 3.90
C ALA A 347 -16.72 -12.81 3.23
N ALA A 348 -17.85 -12.59 3.91
CA ALA A 348 -18.93 -11.75 3.39
C ALA A 348 -18.52 -10.27 3.27
N LEU A 349 -17.84 -9.72 4.29
CA LEU A 349 -17.32 -8.35 4.26
C LEU A 349 -16.28 -8.16 3.14
N SER A 350 -15.32 -9.07 3.05
CA SER A 350 -14.30 -9.02 2.00
C SER A 350 -14.89 -9.22 0.60
N GLY A 351 -15.83 -10.14 0.43
CA GLY A 351 -16.53 -10.34 -0.84
C GLY A 351 -17.32 -9.11 -1.29
N GLU A 352 -18.01 -8.44 -0.37
CA GLU A 352 -18.80 -7.24 -0.66
C GLU A 352 -17.91 -6.05 -1.06
N VAL A 353 -16.79 -5.79 -0.36
CA VAL A 353 -15.87 -4.71 -0.73
C VAL A 353 -15.18 -4.99 -2.06
N LEU A 354 -14.78 -6.24 -2.33
CA LEU A 354 -14.16 -6.60 -3.60
C LEU A 354 -15.15 -6.48 -4.78
N ALA A 355 -16.41 -6.86 -4.57
CA ALA A 355 -17.47 -6.66 -5.56
C ALA A 355 -17.74 -5.17 -5.82
N PHE A 356 -17.68 -4.33 -4.77
CA PHE A 356 -17.85 -2.88 -4.87
C PHE A 356 -16.71 -2.21 -5.65
N LEU A 357 -15.47 -2.63 -5.43
CA LEU A 357 -14.29 -2.16 -6.18
C LEU A 357 -14.34 -2.57 -7.66
N GLY A 358 -14.95 -3.72 -7.97
CA GLY A 358 -15.00 -4.27 -9.33
C GLY A 358 -13.61 -4.63 -9.86
N ARG A 359 -13.17 -3.99 -10.96
CA ARG A 359 -11.84 -4.21 -11.55
C ARG A 359 -10.76 -3.25 -11.04
N ARG A 360 -11.10 -2.31 -10.18
CA ARG A 360 -10.12 -1.36 -9.65
C ARG A 360 -9.17 -2.05 -8.68
N PRO A 361 -7.89 -1.70 -8.68
CA PRO A 361 -6.99 -2.09 -7.60
C PRO A 361 -7.49 -1.48 -6.29
N VAL A 362 -7.18 -2.14 -5.20
CA VAL A 362 -7.42 -1.63 -3.86
C VAL A 362 -6.52 -0.39 -3.67
N GLY A 363 -7.09 0.72 -3.23
CA GLY A 363 -6.35 1.98 -3.05
C GLY A 363 -5.50 2.00 -1.79
N ASP A 364 -5.95 1.29 -0.74
CA ASP A 364 -5.25 1.10 0.53
C ASP A 364 -5.44 -0.34 1.01
N ASP A 365 -4.63 -0.79 1.98
CA ASP A 365 -4.69 -2.14 2.52
C ASP A 365 -6.06 -2.37 3.19
N VAL A 366 -6.68 -3.53 2.93
CA VAL A 366 -7.96 -3.91 3.51
C VAL A 366 -7.77 -5.08 4.44
N SER A 367 -7.90 -4.82 5.73
CA SER A 367 -7.81 -5.85 6.77
C SER A 367 -9.07 -5.90 7.62
N ILE A 368 -9.47 -7.11 7.95
CA ILE A 368 -10.67 -7.40 8.75
C ILE A 368 -10.32 -8.48 9.76
N ALA A 369 -10.71 -8.29 11.02
CA ALA A 369 -10.65 -9.29 12.07
C ALA A 369 -12.02 -9.40 12.77
N VAL A 370 -12.54 -10.62 12.86
CA VAL A 370 -13.80 -10.97 13.53
C VAL A 370 -13.49 -11.94 14.67
N LEU A 371 -13.86 -11.56 15.89
CA LEU A 371 -13.69 -12.39 17.09
C LEU A 371 -15.08 -12.68 17.66
N ARG A 372 -15.62 -13.86 17.43
CA ARG A 372 -16.97 -14.24 17.83
C ARG A 372 -16.92 -15.14 19.06
N ARG A 373 -17.77 -14.84 20.05
CA ARG A 373 -17.95 -15.68 21.22
C ARG A 373 -18.84 -16.87 20.86
N ILE A 374 -18.35 -18.08 21.09
CA ILE A 374 -19.13 -19.31 20.93
C ILE A 374 -19.49 -19.89 22.31
N PRO A 375 -20.57 -20.68 22.43
CA PRO A 375 -20.85 -21.43 23.64
C PRO A 375 -19.65 -22.30 24.02
N ALA A 376 -19.36 -22.38 25.32
CA ALA A 376 -18.32 -23.26 25.85
C ALA A 376 -18.74 -24.74 25.74
#